data_c0552ad2b35f6cfde002ca5e1fb57b4f
#
_entry.id   c0552ad2b35f6cfde002ca5e1fb57b4f
#
_cell.length_a   1.000
_cell.length_b   1.000
_cell.length_c   1.000
_cell.angle_alpha   90.00
_cell.angle_beta   90.00
_cell.angle_gamma   90.00
#
_symmetry.space_group_name_H-M   'P 1'
#
loop_
_entity.id
_entity.type
_entity.pdbx_description
1 polymer ?
#
loop_
_entity_poly.entity_id
_entity_poly.type
_entity_poly.pdbx_seq_one_letter_code
_entity_poly.pdbx_strand_id
1 'polypeptide(L)'
;MKREVCFLIGAIDVVLWSDASDSPHALPDSRERWEAIWQRRAELHEIAHSHPLGPETFSAEDLSTMHALDDALGRRCRFSLVTPTQYLVRGDADEAVKADPPPWVTALRVASGLSRA
;
A
#
# COMPACT_ATOMS: atom_id res chain seq x y z
N MET A 1 -1.89 -17.63 7.14
CA MET A 1 -2.31 -16.58 8.06
C MET A 1 -2.48 -15.27 7.30
N LYS A 2 -3.60 -14.60 7.51
CA LYS A 2 -3.86 -13.30 6.84
C LYS A 2 -3.19 -12.17 7.61
N ARG A 3 -2.61 -11.23 6.89
CA ARG A 3 -1.90 -10.08 7.48
C ARG A 3 -1.90 -8.90 6.51
N GLU A 4 -1.76 -7.68 7.03
CA GLU A 4 -1.56 -6.50 6.19
C GLU A 4 -0.10 -6.43 5.75
N VAL A 5 0.10 -6.13 4.48
CA VAL A 5 1.42 -6.03 3.84
C VAL A 5 1.51 -4.71 3.11
N CYS A 6 2.69 -4.11 3.11
CA CYS A 6 3.01 -2.90 2.35
C CYS A 6 4.07 -3.22 1.30
N PHE A 7 3.83 -2.74 0.07
CA PHE A 7 4.82 -2.73 -1.01
C PHE A 7 5.14 -1.30 -1.38
N LEU A 8 6.41 -1.00 -1.52
CA LEU A 8 6.87 0.24 -2.17
C LEU A 8 7.18 -0.09 -3.63
N ILE A 9 6.52 0.60 -4.55
CA ILE A 9 6.57 0.30 -5.98
C ILE A 9 7.31 1.42 -6.70
N GLY A 10 8.26 1.04 -7.54
CA GLY A 10 9.00 1.95 -8.40
C GLY A 10 8.47 1.97 -9.82
N ALA A 11 9.25 2.53 -10.73
CA ALA A 11 8.93 2.57 -12.16
C ALA A 11 8.78 1.15 -12.71
N ILE A 12 7.94 1.01 -13.74
CA ILE A 12 7.67 -0.26 -14.43
C ILE A 12 7.28 -1.39 -13.47
N ASP A 13 6.50 -1.07 -12.45
CA ASP A 13 5.93 -2.03 -11.51
C ASP A 13 6.97 -2.87 -10.74
N VAL A 14 8.15 -2.31 -10.50
CA VAL A 14 9.19 -2.97 -9.70
C VAL A 14 8.89 -2.79 -8.21
N VAL A 15 8.90 -3.87 -7.45
CA VAL A 15 8.78 -3.81 -5.99
C VAL A 15 10.14 -3.44 -5.41
N LEU A 16 10.23 -2.23 -4.83
CA LEU A 16 11.48 -1.71 -4.27
C LEU A 16 11.74 -2.24 -2.86
N TRP A 17 10.68 -2.46 -2.10
CA TRP A 17 10.78 -2.85 -0.70
C TRP A 17 9.42 -3.30 -0.20
N SER A 18 9.40 -4.15 0.83
CA SER A 18 8.14 -4.59 1.43
C SER A 18 8.31 -4.88 2.91
N ASP A 19 7.19 -4.78 3.65
CA ASP A 19 7.08 -5.28 5.00
C ASP A 19 5.67 -5.78 5.27
N ALA A 20 5.50 -6.43 6.41
CA ALA A 20 4.23 -7.02 6.81
C ALA A 20 4.02 -6.84 8.31
N SER A 21 2.76 -6.73 8.71
CA SER A 21 2.38 -6.81 10.12
C SER A 21 2.08 -8.26 10.50
N ASP A 22 1.80 -8.47 11.77
CA ASP A 22 1.32 -9.76 12.27
C ASP A 22 -0.21 -9.81 12.34
N SER A 23 -0.88 -8.77 11.87
CA SER A 23 -2.33 -8.59 12.01
C SER A 23 -3.00 -8.43 10.66
N PRO A 24 -4.20 -9.03 10.46
CA PRO A 24 -5.00 -8.78 9.27
C PRO A 24 -5.79 -7.48 9.33
N HIS A 25 -5.75 -6.76 10.45
CA HIS A 25 -6.55 -5.57 10.69
C HIS A 25 -5.75 -4.28 10.76
N ALA A 26 -4.43 -4.36 10.87
CA ALA A 26 -3.60 -3.17 11.07
C ALA A 26 -2.21 -3.36 10.50
N LEU A 27 -1.66 -2.24 10.01
CA LEU A 27 -0.27 -2.13 9.60
C LEU A 27 0.32 -0.97 10.42
N PRO A 28 0.77 -1.24 11.65
CA PRO A 28 1.30 -0.18 12.52
C PRO A 28 2.46 0.56 11.89
N ASP A 29 2.68 1.81 12.29
CA ASP A 29 3.83 2.58 11.84
C ASP A 29 5.12 1.85 12.18
N SER A 30 6.07 1.95 11.26
CA SER A 30 7.36 1.29 11.37
C SER A 30 8.45 2.29 10.98
N ARG A 31 9.43 2.45 11.86
CA ARG A 31 10.59 3.29 11.56
C ARG A 31 11.30 2.80 10.30
N GLU A 32 11.43 1.48 10.15
CA GLU A 32 12.09 0.90 8.98
C GLU A 32 11.34 1.22 7.70
N ARG A 33 10.00 1.21 7.73
CA ARG A 33 9.20 1.58 6.57
C ARG A 33 9.37 3.05 6.22
N TRP A 34 9.33 3.94 7.20
CA TRP A 34 9.54 5.37 6.98
C TRP A 34 10.93 5.64 6.40
N GLU A 35 11.96 4.99 6.93
CA GLU A 35 13.32 5.09 6.39
C GLU A 35 13.41 4.56 4.97
N ALA A 36 12.77 3.43 4.68
CA ALA A 36 12.74 2.86 3.34
C ALA A 36 12.07 3.79 2.33
N ILE A 37 10.95 4.42 2.72
CA ILE A 37 10.26 5.40 1.88
C ILE A 37 11.17 6.60 1.61
N TRP A 38 11.78 7.13 2.65
CA TRP A 38 12.65 8.30 2.53
C TRP A 38 13.86 8.03 1.63
N GLN A 39 14.53 6.91 1.85
CA GLN A 39 15.69 6.52 1.05
C GLN A 39 15.35 6.30 -0.43
N ARG A 40 14.12 5.85 -0.72
CA ARG A 40 13.67 5.52 -2.07
C ARG A 40 12.77 6.58 -2.70
N ARG A 41 12.63 7.73 -2.09
CA ARG A 41 11.66 8.76 -2.50
C ARG A 41 11.81 9.21 -3.96
N ALA A 42 13.04 9.21 -4.49
CA ALA A 42 13.28 9.59 -5.88
C ALA A 42 12.79 8.54 -6.88
N GLU A 43 12.73 7.28 -6.47
CA GLU A 43 12.34 6.16 -7.31
C GLU A 43 10.89 5.72 -7.05
N LEU A 44 10.31 6.19 -5.97
CA LEU A 44 9.00 5.74 -5.49
C LEU A 44 7.87 6.27 -6.36
N HIS A 45 7.07 5.36 -6.92
CA HIS A 45 5.90 5.69 -7.72
C HIS A 45 4.60 5.47 -6.96
N GLU A 46 4.55 4.43 -6.11
CA GLU A 46 3.30 4.04 -5.47
C GLU A 46 3.59 3.35 -4.14
N ILE A 47 2.74 3.60 -3.17
CA ILE A 47 2.76 2.90 -1.89
C ILE A 47 1.47 2.10 -1.81
N ALA A 48 1.59 0.78 -1.78
CA ALA A 48 0.46 -0.13 -1.77
C ALA A 48 0.39 -0.89 -0.45
N HIS A 49 -0.81 -1.11 0.06
CA HIS A 49 -0.99 -1.99 1.20
C HIS A 49 -2.24 -2.84 1.03
N SER A 50 -2.36 -3.89 1.82
CA SER A 50 -3.50 -4.79 1.76
C SER A 50 -4.44 -4.62 2.94
N HIS A 51 -5.74 -4.82 2.67
CA HIS A 51 -6.78 -5.03 3.67
C HIS A 51 -7.32 -6.45 3.46
N PRO A 52 -6.69 -7.47 4.05
CA PRO A 52 -7.06 -8.86 3.76
C PRO A 52 -8.47 -9.25 4.20
N LEU A 53 -9.06 -8.49 5.12
CA LEU A 53 -10.44 -8.69 5.57
C LEU A 53 -11.35 -7.51 5.16
N GLY A 54 -10.88 -6.63 4.27
CA GLY A 54 -11.58 -5.38 3.97
C GLY A 54 -11.36 -4.35 5.08
N PRO A 55 -12.03 -3.21 5.02
CA PRO A 55 -12.96 -2.79 3.96
C PRO A 55 -12.24 -2.36 2.68
N GLU A 56 -13.03 -2.06 1.65
CA GLU A 56 -12.52 -1.57 0.36
C GLU A 56 -12.45 -0.05 0.32
N THR A 57 -12.02 0.52 1.43
CA THR A 57 -11.83 1.96 1.61
C THR A 57 -10.56 2.20 2.42
N PHE A 58 -9.99 3.40 2.31
CA PHE A 58 -8.89 3.79 3.18
C PHE A 58 -9.41 4.06 4.59
N SER A 59 -8.70 3.54 5.59
CA SER A 59 -9.02 3.79 6.99
C SER A 59 -8.65 5.22 7.40
N ALA A 60 -9.07 5.65 8.59
CA ALA A 60 -8.66 6.95 9.13
C ALA A 60 -7.14 7.03 9.30
N GLU A 61 -6.53 5.94 9.75
CA GLU A 61 -5.07 5.83 9.87
C GLU A 61 -4.39 5.90 8.51
N ASP A 62 -4.95 5.24 7.50
CA ASP A 62 -4.44 5.33 6.12
C ASP A 62 -4.42 6.77 5.63
N LEU A 63 -5.52 7.49 5.82
CA LEU A 63 -5.63 8.88 5.39
C LEU A 63 -4.63 9.78 6.11
N SER A 64 -4.45 9.60 7.42
CA SER A 64 -3.44 10.34 8.19
C SER A 64 -2.03 10.07 7.66
N THR A 65 -1.71 8.82 7.37
CA THR A 65 -0.41 8.43 6.83
C THR A 65 -0.18 9.02 5.44
N MET A 66 -1.21 8.97 4.59
CA MET A 66 -1.13 9.54 3.24
C MET A 66 -0.81 11.03 3.28
N HIS A 67 -1.51 11.78 4.14
CA HIS A 67 -1.27 13.22 4.27
C HIS A 67 0.11 13.53 4.86
N ALA A 68 0.55 12.76 5.84
CA ALA A 68 1.89 12.92 6.42
C ALA A 68 2.98 12.64 5.39
N LEU A 69 2.80 11.65 4.53
CA LEU A 69 3.75 11.33 3.46
C LEU A 69 3.76 12.38 2.36
N ASP A 70 2.58 12.89 1.96
CA ASP A 70 2.50 13.99 1.00
C ASP A 70 3.32 15.19 1.51
N ASP A 71 3.15 15.55 2.78
CA ASP A 71 3.88 16.67 3.39
C ASP A 71 5.38 16.40 3.44
N ALA A 72 5.77 15.22 3.90
CA ALA A 72 7.18 14.86 4.04
C ALA A 72 7.90 14.79 2.69
N LEU A 73 7.24 14.28 1.66
CA LEU A 73 7.83 14.11 0.33
C LEU A 73 7.64 15.34 -0.56
N GLY A 74 6.84 16.31 -0.15
CA GLY A 74 6.60 17.53 -0.91
C GLY A 74 5.82 17.33 -2.18
N ARG A 75 5.00 16.28 -2.26
CA ARG A 75 4.19 15.97 -3.44
C ARG A 75 3.02 15.07 -3.06
N ARG A 76 2.00 15.05 -3.92
CA ARG A 76 0.90 14.09 -3.76
C ARG A 76 1.39 12.71 -4.19
N CYS A 77 1.36 11.77 -3.28
CA CYS A 77 1.80 10.40 -3.52
C CYS A 77 0.65 9.55 -4.07
N ARG A 78 1.00 8.56 -4.90
CA ARG A 78 0.05 7.55 -5.31
C ARG A 78 -0.03 6.48 -4.24
N PHE A 79 -1.22 6.27 -3.73
CA PHE A 79 -1.51 5.20 -2.77
C PHE A 79 -2.50 4.23 -3.35
N SER A 80 -2.35 2.96 -3.00
CA SER A 80 -3.27 1.92 -3.43
C SER A 80 -3.58 0.94 -2.31
N LEU A 81 -4.71 0.25 -2.49
CA LEU A 81 -5.26 -0.69 -1.54
C LEU A 81 -5.61 -1.97 -2.28
N VAL A 82 -5.14 -3.09 -1.77
CA VAL A 82 -5.44 -4.41 -2.32
C VAL A 82 -6.30 -5.18 -1.33
N THR A 83 -7.46 -5.58 -1.78
CA THR A 83 -8.38 -6.42 -1.01
C THR A 83 -8.45 -7.81 -1.64
N PRO A 84 -9.19 -8.76 -1.07
CA PRO A 84 -9.31 -10.09 -1.69
C PRO A 84 -9.79 -10.06 -3.14
N THR A 85 -10.59 -9.06 -3.52
CA THR A 85 -11.22 -9.03 -4.84
C THR A 85 -10.93 -7.78 -5.66
N GLN A 86 -10.37 -6.72 -5.05
CA GLN A 86 -10.22 -5.42 -5.70
C GLN A 86 -8.79 -4.88 -5.60
N TYR A 87 -8.43 -4.08 -6.60
CA TYR A 87 -7.31 -3.16 -6.55
C TYR A 87 -7.88 -1.76 -6.68
N LEU A 88 -7.58 -0.89 -5.70
CA LEU A 88 -8.12 0.46 -5.65
C LEU A 88 -6.99 1.47 -5.51
N VAL A 89 -7.14 2.62 -6.12
CA VAL A 89 -6.15 3.70 -6.06
C VAL A 89 -6.77 4.95 -5.45
N ARG A 90 -5.91 5.79 -4.90
CA ARG A 90 -6.31 7.06 -4.30
C ARG A 90 -6.88 7.99 -5.35
N GLY A 91 -8.13 8.39 -5.19
CA GLY A 91 -8.78 9.39 -6.04
C GLY A 91 -8.52 10.81 -5.58
N ASP A 92 -9.11 11.79 -6.29
CA ASP A 92 -8.86 13.22 -6.04
C ASP A 92 -9.31 13.69 -4.66
N ALA A 93 -10.36 13.07 -4.12
CA ALA A 93 -10.87 13.37 -2.77
C ALA A 93 -10.40 12.35 -1.74
N ASP A 94 -9.30 11.66 -2.01
CA ASP A 94 -8.73 10.61 -1.16
C ASP A 94 -9.64 9.38 -1.01
N GLU A 95 -10.61 9.22 -1.88
CA GLU A 95 -11.43 8.02 -1.93
C GLU A 95 -10.67 6.85 -2.60
N ALA A 96 -11.10 5.63 -2.33
CA ALA A 96 -10.54 4.45 -2.97
C ALA A 96 -11.32 4.18 -4.27
N VAL A 97 -10.62 4.22 -5.41
CA VAL A 97 -11.21 4.09 -6.74
C VAL A 97 -10.70 2.80 -7.40
N LYS A 98 -11.61 1.98 -7.90
CA LYS A 98 -11.24 0.75 -8.60
C LYS A 98 -10.41 1.05 -9.83
N ALA A 99 -9.39 0.22 -10.04
CA ALA A 99 -8.48 0.35 -11.17
C ALA A 99 -8.04 -1.04 -11.66
N ASP A 100 -7.46 -1.08 -12.85
CA ASP A 100 -6.91 -2.32 -13.39
C ASP A 100 -5.66 -2.73 -12.58
N PRO A 101 -5.59 -3.98 -12.11
CA PRO A 101 -4.48 -4.40 -11.26
C PRO A 101 -3.17 -4.53 -12.04
N PRO A 102 -2.09 -3.89 -11.57
CA PRO A 102 -0.75 -4.14 -12.10
C PRO A 102 -0.26 -5.55 -11.71
N PRO A 103 0.83 -6.03 -12.35
CA PRO A 103 1.29 -7.40 -12.14
C PRO A 103 1.62 -7.79 -10.70
N TRP A 104 2.11 -6.84 -9.90
CA TRP A 104 2.53 -7.11 -8.52
C TRP A 104 1.37 -7.33 -7.55
N VAL A 105 0.13 -7.06 -7.95
CA VAL A 105 -1.04 -7.24 -7.06
C VAL A 105 -1.19 -8.69 -6.61
N THR A 106 -0.94 -9.64 -7.51
CA THR A 106 -0.98 -11.06 -7.16
C THR A 106 0.04 -11.38 -6.07
N ALA A 107 1.27 -10.87 -6.20
CA ALA A 107 2.31 -11.07 -5.19
C ALA A 107 1.92 -10.47 -3.84
N LEU A 108 1.29 -9.31 -3.85
CA LEU A 108 0.82 -8.68 -2.61
C LEU A 108 -0.27 -9.51 -1.93
N ARG A 109 -1.20 -10.06 -2.69
CA ARG A 109 -2.22 -10.96 -2.15
C ARG A 109 -1.61 -12.22 -1.55
N VAL A 110 -0.67 -12.83 -2.24
CA VAL A 110 0.05 -14.01 -1.72
C VAL A 110 0.76 -13.68 -0.41
N ALA A 111 1.49 -12.57 -0.37
CA ALA A 111 2.17 -12.11 0.84
C ALA A 111 1.21 -11.85 1.99
N SER A 112 -0.01 -11.43 1.68
CA SER A 112 -1.06 -11.15 2.66
C SER A 112 -1.83 -12.40 3.13
N GLY A 113 -1.52 -13.55 2.56
CA GLY A 113 -2.22 -14.79 2.89
C GLY A 113 -3.59 -14.94 2.23
N LEU A 114 -3.83 -14.19 1.14
CA LEU A 114 -5.13 -14.14 0.49
C LEU A 114 -5.27 -15.06 -0.70
N SER A 115 -4.18 -15.37 -1.34
CA SER A 115 -4.21 -16.07 -2.61
C SER A 115 -3.30 -17.27 -2.58
N ARG A 116 -3.73 -18.27 -3.29
CA ARG A 116 -2.86 -19.38 -3.60
C ARG A 116 -2.38 -19.22 -5.01
N ALA A 117 -1.32 -18.81 -5.20
CA ALA A 117 -0.76 -18.60 -6.52
C ALA A 117 -1.52 -19.29 -7.66
#